data_d0379dc786835ad97aceb825a767bf94
#
_entry.id   d0379dc786835ad97aceb825a767bf94
#
_cell.length_a   1.000
_cell.length_b   1.000
_cell.length_c   1.000
_cell.angle_alpha   90.00
_cell.angle_beta   90.00
_cell.angle_gamma   90.00
#
_symmetry.space_group_name_H-M   'P 1'
#
loop_
_entity.id
_entity.type
_entity.pdbx_description
1 polymer ?
#
loop_
_entity_poly.entity_id
_entity_poly.type
_entity_poly.pdbx_seq_one_letter_code
_entity_poly.pdbx_strand_id
1 'polypeptide(L)'
;MATLQRSKQAPNVEEVAEVEAAFDRREKLIDGKVVSKTITDELKAKVEDMRADHDCVPGLAVVLVGERPDSAQYVRMKKEKVAEIGFHSVDLNLPDTISQEELIAEVKKLNADPMIHGILVQLPLPEGIDTNEVLKAIAVEKDADGFHALNVGNMWLSGGDPPLAVACTPAGCIELLQRYDITVSGKNCVVLGRSNIVGMPICALLQSMNGTVTCCHSRTKDTAEKVRVTGGG
;
A
#
# COMPACT_ATOMS: atom_id res chain seq x y z
N MET A 1 13.80 37.99 -40.25
CA MET A 1 14.62 36.99 -39.56
C MET A 1 15.34 37.70 -38.43
N ALA A 2 14.86 37.55 -37.21
CA ALA A 2 15.51 38.07 -35.99
C ALA A 2 15.60 36.89 -35.03
N THR A 3 16.83 36.40 -34.90
CA THR A 3 17.22 35.25 -34.07
C THR A 3 17.30 35.73 -32.62
N LEU A 4 16.35 35.33 -31.77
CA LEU A 4 16.41 35.53 -30.33
C LEU A 4 17.41 34.54 -29.71
N GLN A 5 18.63 34.98 -29.52
CA GLN A 5 19.60 34.31 -28.65
C GLN A 5 19.17 34.57 -27.18
N ARG A 6 18.58 33.53 -26.53
CA ARG A 6 18.50 33.51 -25.06
C ARG A 6 19.89 33.17 -24.51
N SER A 7 20.54 34.16 -23.91
CA SER A 7 21.73 33.96 -23.09
C SER A 7 21.37 33.04 -21.92
N LYS A 8 21.94 31.84 -21.89
CA LYS A 8 21.94 30.98 -20.70
C LYS A 8 22.93 31.60 -19.70
N GLN A 9 22.47 32.50 -18.87
CA GLN A 9 23.24 32.94 -17.70
C GLN A 9 23.12 31.82 -16.66
N ALA A 10 24.25 31.30 -16.19
CA ALA A 10 24.28 30.34 -15.09
C ALA A 10 23.68 31.03 -13.85
N PRO A 11 22.89 30.31 -13.02
CA PRO A 11 22.32 30.89 -11.81
C PRO A 11 23.44 31.40 -10.91
N ASN A 12 23.22 32.54 -10.25
CA ASN A 12 24.14 33.13 -9.33
C ASN A 12 24.37 32.19 -8.14
N VAL A 13 25.62 32.02 -7.73
CA VAL A 13 26.01 31.13 -6.63
C VAL A 13 25.29 31.47 -5.32
N GLU A 14 24.97 32.77 -5.10
CA GLU A 14 24.16 33.21 -3.97
C GLU A 14 22.71 32.79 -4.03
N GLU A 15 22.06 32.80 -5.21
CA GLU A 15 20.70 32.28 -5.40
C GLU A 15 20.63 30.76 -5.20
N VAL A 16 21.68 30.02 -5.60
CA VAL A 16 21.78 28.58 -5.36
C VAL A 16 21.96 28.28 -3.88
N ALA A 17 22.77 29.07 -3.17
CA ALA A 17 22.99 28.93 -1.74
C ALA A 17 21.74 29.31 -0.90
N GLU A 18 20.96 30.30 -1.31
CA GLU A 18 19.68 30.64 -0.67
C GLU A 18 18.62 29.55 -0.91
N VAL A 19 18.59 28.95 -2.10
CA VAL A 19 17.69 27.80 -2.40
C VAL A 19 18.15 26.56 -1.66
N GLU A 20 19.43 26.31 -1.49
CA GLU A 20 19.98 25.22 -0.69
C GLU A 20 19.77 25.41 0.82
N ALA A 21 19.90 26.63 1.34
CA ALA A 21 19.61 26.94 2.74
C ALA A 21 18.10 26.89 3.06
N ALA A 22 17.25 27.24 2.09
CA ALA A 22 15.79 27.08 2.23
C ALA A 22 15.31 25.61 2.16
N PHE A 23 16.20 24.70 1.76
CA PHE A 23 15.90 23.27 1.61
C PHE A 23 16.85 22.46 2.51
N ASP A 24 16.67 22.54 3.82
CA ASP A 24 17.24 21.49 4.68
C ASP A 24 16.48 20.18 4.43
N ARG A 25 17.00 19.45 3.43
CA ARG A 25 16.40 18.17 2.96
C ARG A 25 16.30 17.13 4.05
N ARG A 26 17.04 17.23 5.13
CA ARG A 26 17.04 16.27 6.23
C ARG A 26 15.84 16.44 7.15
N GLU A 27 15.40 17.67 7.39
CA GLU A 27 14.21 17.94 8.22
C GLU A 27 12.88 17.63 7.51
N LYS A 28 12.90 17.53 6.16
CA LYS A 28 11.71 17.26 5.33
C LYS A 28 11.68 15.85 4.75
N LEU A 29 12.61 14.98 5.10
CA LEU A 29 12.66 13.62 4.59
C LEU A 29 11.79 12.71 5.45
N ILE A 30 10.79 12.10 4.84
CA ILE A 30 10.06 10.98 5.43
C ILE A 30 10.92 9.71 5.25
N ASP A 31 11.59 9.27 6.32
CA ASP A 31 12.42 8.06 6.30
C ASP A 31 11.59 6.81 6.56
N GLY A 32 11.12 6.18 5.48
CA GLY A 32 10.32 4.98 5.55
C GLY A 32 11.03 3.76 6.16
N LYS A 33 12.39 3.74 6.17
CA LYS A 33 13.15 2.64 6.81
C LYS A 33 13.09 2.73 8.33
N VAL A 34 13.23 3.95 8.87
CA VAL A 34 13.09 4.21 10.31
C VAL A 34 11.68 3.84 10.76
N VAL A 35 10.66 4.35 10.06
CA VAL A 35 9.26 4.05 10.40
C VAL A 35 8.97 2.54 10.32
N SER A 36 9.41 1.87 9.25
CA SER A 36 9.23 0.41 9.11
C SER A 36 9.89 -0.37 10.24
N LYS A 37 11.07 0.06 10.70
CA LYS A 37 11.73 -0.59 11.83
C LYS A 37 10.92 -0.41 13.12
N THR A 38 10.48 0.81 13.41
CA THR A 38 9.66 1.10 14.59
C THR A 38 8.38 0.28 14.60
N ILE A 39 7.65 0.22 13.46
CA ILE A 39 6.43 -0.60 13.33
C ILE A 39 6.74 -2.09 13.54
N THR A 40 7.86 -2.58 13.01
CA THR A 40 8.27 -3.97 13.21
C THR A 40 8.49 -4.29 14.69
N ASP A 41 9.15 -3.40 15.42
CA ASP A 41 9.41 -3.58 16.86
C ASP A 41 8.10 -3.50 17.67
N GLU A 42 7.19 -2.58 17.33
CA GLU A 42 5.84 -2.48 17.94
C GLU A 42 5.00 -3.75 17.69
N LEU A 43 5.06 -4.30 16.47
CA LEU A 43 4.33 -5.52 16.13
C LEU A 43 4.87 -6.76 16.84
N LYS A 44 6.21 -6.86 17.00
CA LYS A 44 6.83 -7.93 17.80
C LYS A 44 6.29 -7.95 19.23
N ALA A 45 6.28 -6.78 19.88
CA ALA A 45 5.74 -6.67 21.23
C ALA A 45 4.27 -7.12 21.30
N LYS A 46 3.42 -6.65 20.36
CA LYS A 46 2.01 -7.06 20.30
C LYS A 46 1.84 -8.58 20.10
N VAL A 47 2.68 -9.21 19.29
CA VAL A 47 2.62 -10.68 19.06
C VAL A 47 3.01 -11.44 20.33
N GLU A 48 4.01 -10.96 21.06
CA GLU A 48 4.40 -11.53 22.35
C GLU A 48 3.27 -11.42 23.38
N ASP A 49 2.62 -10.26 23.48
CA ASP A 49 1.45 -10.05 24.35
C ASP A 49 0.30 -10.99 23.94
N MET A 50 -0.02 -11.11 22.65
CA MET A 50 -1.07 -12.02 22.17
C MET A 50 -0.77 -13.48 22.51
N ARG A 51 0.51 -13.88 22.41
CA ARG A 51 0.94 -15.24 22.78
C ARG A 51 0.82 -15.48 24.29
N ALA A 52 1.21 -14.49 25.09
CA ALA A 52 1.20 -14.61 26.55
C ALA A 52 -0.23 -14.59 27.11
N ASP A 53 -1.09 -13.70 26.61
CA ASP A 53 -2.40 -13.45 27.20
C ASP A 53 -3.50 -14.34 26.60
N HIS A 54 -3.34 -14.78 25.33
CA HIS A 54 -4.40 -15.46 24.60
C HIS A 54 -3.97 -16.81 24.00
N ASP A 55 -2.72 -17.24 24.22
CA ASP A 55 -2.14 -18.43 23.53
C ASP A 55 -2.37 -18.41 22.01
N CYS A 56 -2.34 -17.21 21.42
CA CYS A 56 -2.64 -16.97 20.01
C CYS A 56 -1.45 -16.31 19.32
N VAL A 57 -1.11 -16.84 18.15
CA VAL A 57 -0.13 -16.26 17.25
C VAL A 57 -0.82 -15.97 15.92
N PRO A 58 -0.76 -14.74 15.39
CA PRO A 58 -1.32 -14.46 14.07
C PRO A 58 -0.76 -15.35 12.99
N GLY A 59 -1.63 -15.91 12.15
CA GLY A 59 -1.26 -16.76 11.02
C GLY A 59 -1.52 -16.08 9.68
N LEU A 60 -0.52 -16.05 8.81
CA LEU A 60 -0.61 -15.52 7.45
C LEU A 60 -0.31 -16.59 6.42
N ALA A 61 -1.24 -16.81 5.49
CA ALA A 61 -0.99 -17.61 4.30
C ALA A 61 -0.62 -16.72 3.13
N VAL A 62 0.49 -17.03 2.47
CA VAL A 62 0.96 -16.35 1.26
C VAL A 62 0.89 -17.33 0.09
N VAL A 63 0.03 -17.02 -0.87
CA VAL A 63 -0.16 -17.82 -2.09
C VAL A 63 0.61 -17.19 -3.24
N LEU A 64 1.51 -17.94 -3.84
CA LEU A 64 2.25 -17.57 -5.04
C LEU A 64 1.93 -18.55 -6.17
N VAL A 65 1.55 -18.03 -7.33
CA VAL A 65 1.26 -18.83 -8.53
C VAL A 65 2.32 -18.51 -9.60
N GLY A 66 3.05 -19.55 -10.00
CA GLY A 66 4.17 -19.42 -10.94
C GLY A 66 5.46 -18.89 -10.30
N GLU A 67 6.48 -18.65 -11.14
CA GLU A 67 7.84 -18.32 -10.71
C GLU A 67 8.31 -16.95 -11.22
N ARG A 68 7.43 -15.96 -11.30
CA ARG A 68 7.83 -14.60 -11.71
C ARG A 68 8.88 -14.03 -10.73
N PRO A 69 10.07 -13.58 -11.20
CA PRO A 69 11.16 -13.13 -10.32
C PRO A 69 10.78 -11.96 -9.41
N ASP A 70 10.00 -10.99 -9.93
CA ASP A 70 9.49 -9.85 -9.18
C ASP A 70 8.54 -10.29 -8.05
N SER A 71 7.57 -11.16 -8.35
CA SER A 71 6.64 -11.72 -7.37
C SER A 71 7.36 -12.55 -6.30
N ALA A 72 8.32 -13.38 -6.70
CA ALA A 72 9.13 -14.19 -5.78
C ALA A 72 9.95 -13.33 -4.81
N GLN A 73 10.50 -12.19 -5.29
CA GLN A 73 11.21 -11.24 -4.42
C GLN A 73 10.29 -10.62 -3.38
N TYR A 74 9.10 -10.16 -3.77
CA TYR A 74 8.13 -9.58 -2.83
C TYR A 74 7.65 -10.61 -1.80
N VAL A 75 7.37 -11.83 -2.23
CA VAL A 75 6.99 -12.92 -1.32
C VAL A 75 8.11 -13.21 -0.32
N ARG A 76 9.37 -13.28 -0.78
CA ARG A 76 10.51 -13.48 0.13
C ARG A 76 10.60 -12.37 1.19
N MET A 77 10.49 -11.10 0.79
CA MET A 77 10.52 -9.98 1.73
C MET A 77 9.37 -10.03 2.74
N LYS A 78 8.17 -10.42 2.30
CA LYS A 78 7.01 -10.62 3.19
C LYS A 78 7.29 -11.73 4.21
N LYS A 79 7.80 -12.87 3.76
CA LYS A 79 8.17 -14.01 4.63
C LYS A 79 9.21 -13.64 5.67
N GLU A 80 10.26 -12.92 5.27
CA GLU A 80 11.29 -12.41 6.18
C GLU A 80 10.67 -11.53 7.27
N LYS A 81 9.74 -10.64 6.91
CA LYS A 81 9.04 -9.78 7.86
C LYS A 81 8.06 -10.53 8.76
N VAL A 82 7.32 -11.45 8.23
CA VAL A 82 6.40 -12.33 8.97
C VAL A 82 7.17 -13.14 10.03
N ALA A 83 8.29 -13.75 9.64
CA ALA A 83 9.16 -14.47 10.55
C ALA A 83 9.82 -13.55 11.60
N GLU A 84 10.27 -12.36 11.19
CA GLU A 84 10.86 -11.37 12.08
C GLU A 84 9.89 -10.89 13.16
N ILE A 85 8.60 -10.75 12.82
CA ILE A 85 7.54 -10.32 13.75
C ILE A 85 7.08 -11.48 14.65
N GLY A 86 7.30 -12.73 14.23
CA GLY A 86 6.92 -13.92 14.99
C GLY A 86 5.55 -14.48 14.66
N PHE A 87 5.02 -14.20 13.47
CA PHE A 87 3.78 -14.80 12.97
C PHE A 87 3.98 -16.26 12.57
N HIS A 88 2.91 -17.03 12.60
CA HIS A 88 2.82 -18.30 11.88
C HIS A 88 2.67 -18.02 10.39
N SER A 89 3.53 -18.61 9.54
CA SER A 89 3.47 -18.44 8.09
C SER A 89 3.18 -19.73 7.38
N VAL A 90 2.22 -19.72 6.48
CA VAL A 90 1.96 -20.81 5.52
C VAL A 90 2.24 -20.31 4.12
N ASP A 91 3.16 -20.97 3.43
CA ASP A 91 3.59 -20.62 2.09
C ASP A 91 3.04 -21.64 1.10
N LEU A 92 2.16 -21.19 0.24
CA LEU A 92 1.57 -22.03 -0.81
C LEU A 92 2.11 -21.60 -2.17
N ASN A 93 3.09 -22.36 -2.69
CA ASN A 93 3.63 -22.14 -4.02
C ASN A 93 2.96 -23.10 -4.99
N LEU A 94 2.27 -22.57 -5.99
CA LEU A 94 1.48 -23.30 -6.96
C LEU A 94 2.08 -23.11 -8.37
N PRO A 95 2.02 -24.12 -9.24
CA PRO A 95 2.52 -23.99 -10.60
C PRO A 95 1.66 -23.01 -11.41
N ASP A 96 2.26 -22.37 -12.41
CA ASP A 96 1.56 -21.49 -13.35
C ASP A 96 0.52 -22.19 -14.24
N THR A 97 0.57 -23.52 -14.27
CA THR A 97 -0.39 -24.38 -14.98
C THR A 97 -1.64 -24.72 -14.18
N ILE A 98 -1.74 -24.23 -12.93
CA ILE A 98 -2.92 -24.47 -12.07
C ILE A 98 -4.18 -23.86 -12.71
N SER A 99 -5.30 -24.58 -12.65
CA SER A 99 -6.59 -24.03 -13.07
C SER A 99 -7.15 -23.03 -12.04
N GLN A 100 -8.04 -22.18 -12.49
CA GLN A 100 -8.73 -21.23 -11.60
C GLN A 100 -9.52 -21.95 -10.51
N GLU A 101 -10.19 -23.04 -10.87
CA GLU A 101 -11.00 -23.84 -9.95
C GLU A 101 -10.14 -24.49 -8.86
N GLU A 102 -8.97 -25.00 -9.22
CA GLU A 102 -8.00 -25.57 -8.28
C GLU A 102 -7.45 -24.50 -7.34
N LEU A 103 -7.06 -23.33 -7.87
CA LEU A 103 -6.59 -22.21 -7.06
C LEU A 103 -7.67 -21.75 -6.07
N ILE A 104 -8.92 -21.61 -6.51
CA ILE A 104 -10.04 -21.25 -5.63
C ILE A 104 -10.27 -22.34 -4.57
N ALA A 105 -10.10 -23.63 -4.91
CA ALA A 105 -10.21 -24.70 -3.94
C ALA A 105 -9.12 -24.62 -2.86
N GLU A 106 -7.88 -24.28 -3.22
CA GLU A 106 -6.81 -24.04 -2.25
C GLU A 106 -7.11 -22.84 -1.34
N VAL A 107 -7.58 -21.72 -1.90
CA VAL A 107 -8.00 -20.54 -1.11
C VAL A 107 -9.12 -20.93 -0.11
N LYS A 108 -10.09 -21.75 -0.52
CA LYS A 108 -11.15 -22.23 0.38
C LYS A 108 -10.63 -23.10 1.51
N LYS A 109 -9.59 -23.91 1.28
CA LYS A 109 -8.93 -24.67 2.37
C LYS A 109 -8.28 -23.74 3.38
N LEU A 110 -7.58 -22.70 2.91
CA LEU A 110 -7.00 -21.68 3.78
C LEU A 110 -8.06 -20.90 4.56
N ASN A 111 -9.22 -20.60 3.94
CA ASN A 111 -10.35 -19.99 4.66
C ASN A 111 -10.85 -20.87 5.81
N ALA A 112 -10.86 -22.20 5.63
CA ALA A 112 -11.34 -23.13 6.64
C ALA A 112 -10.32 -23.43 7.74
N ASP A 113 -9.05 -23.08 7.54
CA ASP A 113 -7.99 -23.32 8.52
C ASP A 113 -8.07 -22.30 9.67
N PRO A 114 -8.32 -22.74 10.92
CA PRO A 114 -8.41 -21.85 12.07
C PRO A 114 -7.06 -21.23 12.48
N MET A 115 -5.95 -21.79 12.02
CA MET A 115 -4.61 -21.24 12.29
C MET A 115 -4.24 -20.09 11.35
N ILE A 116 -5.01 -19.88 10.27
CA ILE A 116 -4.80 -18.82 9.29
C ILE A 116 -5.79 -17.68 9.55
N HIS A 117 -5.24 -16.52 9.89
CA HIS A 117 -6.01 -15.31 10.19
C HIS A 117 -5.98 -14.30 9.03
N GLY A 118 -5.02 -14.42 8.11
CA GLY A 118 -4.92 -13.62 6.91
C GLY A 118 -4.47 -14.45 5.72
N ILE A 119 -5.03 -14.15 4.54
CA ILE A 119 -4.68 -14.78 3.27
C ILE A 119 -4.27 -13.68 2.30
N LEU A 120 -3.14 -13.88 1.65
CA LEU A 120 -2.58 -12.99 0.64
C LEU A 120 -2.33 -13.80 -0.63
N VAL A 121 -2.93 -13.39 -1.74
CA VAL A 121 -2.65 -13.96 -3.07
C VAL A 121 -1.77 -12.97 -3.83
N GLN A 122 -0.51 -13.36 -4.08
CA GLN A 122 0.44 -12.48 -4.75
C GLN A 122 0.05 -12.22 -6.19
N LEU A 123 -0.19 -10.96 -6.52
CA LEU A 123 -0.50 -10.51 -7.88
C LEU A 123 0.78 -10.13 -8.65
N PRO A 124 0.76 -10.19 -10.00
CA PRO A 124 -0.34 -10.64 -10.86
C PRO A 124 -0.44 -12.16 -10.92
N LEU A 125 -1.65 -12.67 -11.18
CA LEU A 125 -1.88 -14.09 -11.50
C LEU A 125 -1.54 -14.39 -12.97
N PRO A 126 -1.28 -15.66 -13.33
CA PRO A 126 -1.09 -16.09 -14.71
C PRO A 126 -2.27 -15.74 -15.62
N GLU A 127 -1.99 -15.61 -16.93
CA GLU A 127 -3.05 -15.42 -17.94
C GLU A 127 -4.07 -16.57 -17.90
N GLY A 128 -5.34 -16.23 -18.08
CA GLY A 128 -6.44 -17.18 -18.05
C GLY A 128 -7.10 -17.35 -16.66
N ILE A 129 -6.51 -16.82 -15.61
CA ILE A 129 -7.13 -16.79 -14.26
C ILE A 129 -7.77 -15.43 -14.02
N ASP A 130 -9.07 -15.41 -13.74
CA ASP A 130 -9.76 -14.18 -13.33
C ASP A 130 -9.39 -13.82 -11.88
N THR A 131 -8.54 -12.82 -11.76
CA THR A 131 -8.07 -12.30 -10.47
C THR A 131 -9.23 -11.92 -9.54
N ASN A 132 -10.32 -11.36 -10.07
CA ASN A 132 -11.45 -10.94 -9.25
C ASN A 132 -12.18 -12.13 -8.63
N GLU A 133 -12.33 -13.22 -9.38
CA GLU A 133 -12.99 -14.43 -8.87
C GLU A 133 -12.13 -15.11 -7.79
N VAL A 134 -10.81 -15.09 -7.93
CA VAL A 134 -9.90 -15.59 -6.89
C VAL A 134 -9.95 -14.72 -5.63
N LEU A 135 -9.89 -13.40 -5.77
CA LEU A 135 -9.97 -12.48 -4.63
C LEU A 135 -11.32 -12.54 -3.91
N LYS A 136 -12.42 -12.73 -4.63
CA LYS A 136 -13.75 -12.96 -4.03
C LYS A 136 -13.85 -14.28 -3.25
N ALA A 137 -13.02 -15.27 -3.57
CA ALA A 137 -13.00 -16.52 -2.85
C ALA A 137 -12.34 -16.44 -1.47
N ILE A 138 -11.55 -15.39 -1.21
CA ILE A 138 -10.99 -15.13 0.11
C ILE A 138 -12.12 -14.67 1.04
N ALA A 139 -12.21 -15.26 2.24
CA ALA A 139 -13.13 -14.77 3.26
C ALA A 139 -12.76 -13.33 3.65
N VAL A 140 -13.76 -12.45 3.73
CA VAL A 140 -13.52 -11.01 3.95
C VAL A 140 -12.74 -10.74 5.23
N GLU A 141 -12.93 -11.58 6.25
CA GLU A 141 -12.25 -11.52 7.54
C GLU A 141 -10.77 -11.93 7.46
N LYS A 142 -10.40 -12.62 6.36
CA LYS A 142 -9.03 -13.08 6.10
C LYS A 142 -8.35 -12.38 4.92
N ASP A 143 -9.00 -11.37 4.33
CA ASP A 143 -8.46 -10.57 3.22
C ASP A 143 -7.33 -9.64 3.71
N ALA A 144 -6.11 -10.16 3.78
CA ALA A 144 -4.97 -9.40 4.30
C ALA A 144 -4.51 -8.24 3.40
N ASP A 145 -4.82 -8.27 2.11
CA ASP A 145 -4.48 -7.20 1.17
C ASP A 145 -5.57 -6.11 1.08
N GLY A 146 -6.77 -6.33 1.64
CA GLY A 146 -7.88 -5.37 1.59
C GLY A 146 -8.44 -5.17 0.17
N PHE A 147 -8.38 -6.19 -0.68
CA PHE A 147 -8.87 -6.12 -2.06
C PHE A 147 -10.29 -6.65 -2.25
N HIS A 148 -10.84 -7.30 -1.24
CA HIS A 148 -12.22 -7.77 -1.28
C HIS A 148 -13.19 -6.60 -1.45
N ALA A 149 -14.19 -6.74 -2.33
CA ALA A 149 -15.11 -5.67 -2.68
C ALA A 149 -15.82 -5.03 -1.48
N LEU A 150 -16.10 -5.81 -0.42
CA LEU A 150 -16.68 -5.30 0.82
C LEU A 150 -15.71 -4.38 1.57
N ASN A 151 -14.44 -4.76 1.71
CA ASN A 151 -13.42 -3.90 2.32
C ASN A 151 -13.23 -2.60 1.52
N VAL A 152 -13.16 -2.70 0.20
CA VAL A 152 -13.06 -1.54 -0.69
C VAL A 152 -14.31 -0.67 -0.57
N GLY A 153 -15.52 -1.25 -0.54
CA GLY A 153 -16.77 -0.52 -0.38
C GLY A 153 -16.85 0.22 0.95
N ASN A 154 -16.56 -0.47 2.05
CA ASN A 154 -16.60 0.12 3.40
C ASN A 154 -15.60 1.28 3.57
N MET A 155 -14.47 1.25 2.87
CA MET A 155 -13.49 2.34 2.88
C MET A 155 -14.05 3.65 2.30
N TRP A 156 -15.01 3.58 1.37
CA TRP A 156 -15.64 4.74 0.73
C TRP A 156 -16.91 5.22 1.45
N LEU A 157 -17.49 4.39 2.31
CA LEU A 157 -18.74 4.73 3.00
C LEU A 157 -18.46 5.57 4.25
N SER A 158 -19.11 6.73 4.32
CA SER A 158 -19.11 7.55 5.54
C SER A 158 -20.17 7.08 6.50
N GLY A 159 -19.80 6.80 7.74
CA GLY A 159 -20.73 6.36 8.79
C GLY A 159 -21.19 4.90 8.70
N GLY A 160 -20.58 4.10 7.81
CA GLY A 160 -20.74 2.64 7.76
C GLY A 160 -19.74 1.91 8.67
N ASP A 161 -19.74 0.57 8.58
CA ASP A 161 -18.72 -0.24 9.24
C ASP A 161 -17.33 0.05 8.63
N PRO A 162 -16.29 0.12 9.44
CA PRO A 162 -14.94 0.29 8.91
C PRO A 162 -14.53 -0.94 8.08
N PRO A 163 -13.65 -0.79 7.08
CA PRO A 163 -13.09 -1.94 6.39
C PRO A 163 -12.31 -2.81 7.38
N LEU A 164 -12.42 -4.14 7.26
CA LEU A 164 -11.66 -5.08 8.10
C LEU A 164 -10.17 -5.08 7.74
N ALA A 165 -9.86 -4.80 6.48
CA ALA A 165 -8.50 -4.63 5.99
C ALA A 165 -8.45 -3.53 4.93
N VAL A 166 -7.30 -2.86 4.86
CA VAL A 166 -7.01 -1.78 3.89
C VAL A 166 -5.78 -2.18 3.09
N ALA A 167 -5.80 -1.87 1.80
CA ALA A 167 -4.67 -2.15 0.91
C ALA A 167 -3.34 -1.63 1.51
N CYS A 168 -2.33 -2.51 1.60
CA CYS A 168 -1.12 -2.28 2.38
C CYS A 168 -0.34 -1.02 1.96
N THR A 169 -0.18 -0.77 0.65
CA THR A 169 0.56 0.42 0.18
C THR A 169 -0.15 1.72 0.52
N PRO A 170 -1.46 1.89 0.28
CA PRO A 170 -2.21 3.04 0.77
C PRO A 170 -2.16 3.22 2.29
N ALA A 171 -2.36 2.15 3.05
CA ALA A 171 -2.26 2.20 4.51
C ALA A 171 -0.87 2.67 4.96
N GLY A 172 0.20 2.15 4.35
CA GLY A 172 1.57 2.59 4.63
C GLY A 172 1.83 4.05 4.31
N CYS A 173 1.22 4.60 3.24
CA CYS A 173 1.32 6.03 2.95
C CYS A 173 0.67 6.87 4.05
N ILE A 174 -0.52 6.49 4.52
CA ILE A 174 -1.20 7.19 5.60
C ILE A 174 -0.42 7.08 6.91
N GLU A 175 0.11 5.91 7.23
CA GLU A 175 0.96 5.68 8.41
C GLU A 175 2.19 6.60 8.40
N LEU A 176 2.85 6.76 7.25
CA LEU A 176 3.97 7.69 7.09
C LEU A 176 3.56 9.14 7.35
N LEU A 177 2.41 9.58 6.81
CA LEU A 177 1.90 10.94 7.05
C LEU A 177 1.62 11.18 8.54
N GLN A 178 0.98 10.22 9.19
CA GLN A 178 0.63 10.31 10.61
C GLN A 178 1.86 10.34 11.51
N ARG A 179 2.86 9.51 11.25
CA ARG A 179 4.09 9.44 12.06
C ARG A 179 5.00 10.65 11.91
N TYR A 180 4.81 11.42 10.84
CA TYR A 180 5.50 12.68 10.61
C TYR A 180 4.60 13.91 10.89
N ASP A 181 3.47 13.71 11.59
CA ASP A 181 2.52 14.76 11.96
C ASP A 181 2.06 15.63 10.78
N ILE A 182 1.99 15.03 9.58
CA ILE A 182 1.53 15.72 8.37
C ILE A 182 0.01 15.76 8.37
N THR A 183 -0.55 16.93 8.61
CA THR A 183 -1.99 17.15 8.64
C THR A 183 -2.60 17.06 7.25
N VAL A 184 -3.61 16.21 7.09
CA VAL A 184 -4.41 16.04 5.86
C VAL A 184 -5.71 16.84 5.92
N SER A 185 -6.30 16.97 7.11
CA SER A 185 -7.59 17.63 7.30
C SER A 185 -7.56 19.10 6.81
N GLY A 186 -8.52 19.43 5.93
CA GLY A 186 -8.61 20.76 5.31
C GLY A 186 -7.59 21.04 4.21
N LYS A 187 -6.72 20.09 3.88
CA LYS A 187 -5.68 20.26 2.85
C LYS A 187 -6.13 19.75 1.48
N ASN A 188 -5.58 20.35 0.43
CA ASN A 188 -5.69 19.85 -0.92
C ASN A 188 -4.67 18.73 -1.16
N CYS A 189 -5.13 17.58 -1.60
CA CYS A 189 -4.30 16.41 -1.85
C CYS A 189 -4.38 16.04 -3.34
N VAL A 190 -3.23 15.73 -3.95
CA VAL A 190 -3.19 15.21 -5.32
C VAL A 190 -2.67 13.79 -5.33
N VAL A 191 -3.44 12.90 -5.95
CA VAL A 191 -3.06 11.50 -6.16
C VAL A 191 -2.79 11.27 -7.65
N LEU A 192 -1.59 10.81 -7.97
CA LEU A 192 -1.18 10.49 -9.34
C LEU A 192 -1.35 8.99 -9.59
N GLY A 193 -2.40 8.64 -10.31
CA GLY A 193 -2.79 7.26 -10.60
C GLY A 193 -4.13 6.87 -9.99
N ARG A 194 -4.80 5.90 -10.61
CA ARG A 194 -6.13 5.42 -10.17
C ARG A 194 -6.24 3.89 -10.24
N SER A 195 -5.16 3.18 -9.89
CA SER A 195 -5.22 1.73 -9.79
C SER A 195 -6.12 1.31 -8.63
N ASN A 196 -6.79 0.18 -8.77
CA ASN A 196 -7.67 -0.36 -7.72
C ASN A 196 -6.90 -0.77 -6.46
N ILE A 197 -5.60 -1.05 -6.60
CA ILE A 197 -4.76 -1.53 -5.49
C ILE A 197 -3.99 -0.42 -4.76
N VAL A 198 -3.85 0.79 -5.34
CA VAL A 198 -3.13 1.91 -4.72
C VAL A 198 -3.89 3.23 -4.89
N GLY A 199 -4.10 3.69 -6.12
CA GLY A 199 -4.59 5.05 -6.40
C GLY A 199 -6.00 5.31 -5.85
N MET A 200 -6.93 4.41 -6.09
CA MET A 200 -8.30 4.55 -5.59
C MET A 200 -8.36 4.42 -4.06
N PRO A 201 -7.71 3.42 -3.42
CA PRO A 201 -7.68 3.33 -1.97
C PRO A 201 -7.07 4.55 -1.27
N ILE A 202 -5.95 5.09 -1.78
CA ILE A 202 -5.35 6.30 -1.17
C ILE A 202 -6.27 7.52 -1.27
N CYS A 203 -7.03 7.65 -2.37
CA CYS A 203 -8.04 8.71 -2.50
C CYS A 203 -9.11 8.59 -1.40
N ALA A 204 -9.63 7.38 -1.15
CA ALA A 204 -10.62 7.14 -0.12
C ALA A 204 -10.07 7.47 1.28
N LEU A 205 -8.86 7.01 1.60
CA LEU A 205 -8.22 7.24 2.90
C LEU A 205 -7.95 8.73 3.15
N LEU A 206 -7.42 9.47 2.16
CA LEU A 206 -7.20 10.91 2.30
C LEU A 206 -8.52 11.66 2.47
N GLN A 207 -9.58 11.25 1.77
CA GLN A 207 -10.89 11.84 1.90
C GLN A 207 -11.53 11.55 3.28
N SER A 208 -11.39 10.35 3.81
CA SER A 208 -11.85 10.00 5.16
C SER A 208 -11.13 10.81 6.26
N MET A 209 -9.91 11.30 5.99
CA MET A 209 -9.15 12.21 6.84
C MET A 209 -9.51 13.69 6.62
N ASN A 210 -10.63 13.99 5.94
CA ASN A 210 -11.09 15.34 5.61
C ASN A 210 -10.16 16.10 4.64
N GLY A 211 -9.39 15.42 3.81
CA GLY A 211 -8.65 16.02 2.70
C GLY A 211 -9.54 16.27 1.48
N THR A 212 -9.26 17.33 0.74
CA THR A 212 -9.85 17.56 -0.59
C THR A 212 -8.99 16.87 -1.63
N VAL A 213 -9.49 15.81 -2.28
CA VAL A 213 -8.66 14.95 -3.12
C VAL A 213 -8.88 15.19 -4.61
N THR A 214 -7.81 15.47 -5.32
CA THR A 214 -7.76 15.49 -6.78
C THR A 214 -7.04 14.25 -7.30
N CYS A 215 -7.75 13.35 -7.97
CA CYS A 215 -7.17 12.16 -8.59
C CYS A 215 -6.79 12.45 -10.05
N CYS A 216 -5.51 12.41 -10.38
CA CYS A 216 -4.95 12.58 -11.72
C CYS A 216 -4.55 11.24 -12.33
N HIS A 217 -4.73 11.08 -13.63
CA HIS A 217 -4.42 9.85 -14.35
C HIS A 217 -3.94 10.15 -15.77
N SER A 218 -3.60 9.14 -16.56
CA SER A 218 -3.04 9.26 -17.91
C SER A 218 -3.86 10.10 -18.89
N ARG A 219 -5.15 10.34 -18.61
CA ARG A 219 -6.04 11.18 -19.44
C ARG A 219 -6.32 12.55 -18.80
N THR A 220 -5.70 12.86 -17.66
CA THR A 220 -5.86 14.17 -17.02
C THR A 220 -5.05 15.21 -17.79
N LYS A 221 -5.69 16.32 -18.15
CA LYS A 221 -5.02 17.47 -18.73
C LYS A 221 -4.37 18.31 -17.63
N ASP A 222 -3.26 18.93 -17.97
CA ASP A 222 -2.55 19.90 -17.11
C ASP A 222 -2.20 19.36 -15.72
N THR A 223 -1.78 18.06 -15.65
CA THR A 223 -1.43 17.37 -14.39
C THR A 223 -0.40 18.14 -13.58
N ALA A 224 0.62 18.73 -14.23
CA ALA A 224 1.65 19.51 -13.54
C ALA A 224 1.09 20.77 -12.86
N GLU A 225 0.07 21.40 -13.43
CA GLU A 225 -0.61 22.53 -12.81
C GLU A 225 -1.41 22.10 -11.59
N LYS A 226 -2.16 20.98 -11.71
CA LYS A 226 -2.91 20.41 -10.58
C LYS A 226 -2.00 20.17 -9.38
N VAL A 227 -0.82 19.58 -9.61
CA VAL A 227 0.17 19.33 -8.56
C VAL A 227 0.72 20.64 -7.96
N ARG A 228 1.01 21.64 -8.78
CA ARG A 228 1.55 22.93 -8.30
C ARG A 228 0.54 23.72 -7.47
N VAL A 229 -0.72 23.75 -7.87
CA VAL A 229 -1.77 24.48 -7.14
C VAL A 229 -2.03 23.88 -5.76
N THR A 230 -1.80 22.57 -5.58
CA THR A 230 -1.96 21.91 -4.28
C THR A 230 -0.72 21.98 -3.39
N GLY A 231 0.47 22.20 -3.94
CA GLY A 231 1.74 22.27 -3.20
C GLY A 231 2.08 23.64 -2.60
N GLY A 232 1.20 24.62 -2.73
CA GLY A 232 1.44 26.01 -2.31
C GLY A 232 0.70 26.45 -1.04
N GLY A 233 0.28 25.50 -0.17
CA GLY A 233 -0.41 25.82 1.08
C GLY A 233 0.25 25.22 2.31
#